data_20ca578e802face01d78296f4d6664c4
#
_entry.id   20ca578e802face01d78296f4d6664c4
#
_cell.length_a   1.000
_cell.length_b   1.000
_cell.length_c   1.000
_cell.angle_alpha   90.00
_cell.angle_beta   90.00
_cell.angle_gamma   90.00
#
_symmetry.space_group_name_H-M   'P 1'
#
loop_
_entity.id
_entity.type
_entity.pdbx_description
1 polymer ?
#
loop_
_entity_poly.entity_id
_entity_poly.type
_entity_poly.pdbx_seq_one_letter_code
_entity_poly.pdbx_strand_id
1 'polypeptide(L)'
;MNNKLIIVTIITVLVAMVSVSLYFLGKTKTANNKTYKVGILSGSDIFIPIVDGFVKGMDKLGYVQGGNIFYDVQKVNADHSAFKQIVEKFVDDKVDLIFALPTEPAIVAKAVAKDANIPIVFVGDIEGTDIVESVSHPGENITGVRISGPQSAAKRLELVHEILPQAKRIYLPYDKNYPITSATLELVRSVAKALNLNLVELPAESQEDIIADLERRDRLPDIGIDDIVITPNPLVTMPLSWQAITTFAQKHDLLISGTLVNQINNGAAFVLTSDFESMGEAAASIADKILFGIPAGSLPLETPTLHLRVNYSQAKNAGIELSESFLLKVDEIVR
;
A
#
# COMPACT_ATOMS: atom_id res chain seq x y z
N MET A 1 23.00 -63.75 8.32
CA MET A 1 22.73 -62.77 7.27
C MET A 1 24.07 -62.37 6.65
N ASN A 2 24.23 -62.50 5.36
CA ASN A 2 25.53 -62.46 4.68
C ASN A 2 26.09 -61.04 4.63
N ASN A 3 27.20 -60.75 5.33
CA ASN A 3 27.81 -59.40 5.42
C ASN A 3 28.01 -58.74 4.04
N LYS A 4 28.24 -59.55 2.99
CA LYS A 4 28.33 -59.06 1.59
C LYS A 4 27.00 -58.44 1.09
N LEU A 5 25.87 -58.99 1.49
CA LEU A 5 24.54 -58.45 1.08
C LEU A 5 24.26 -57.11 1.76
N ILE A 6 24.63 -56.98 3.04
CA ILE A 6 24.48 -55.72 3.79
C ILE A 6 25.33 -54.61 3.17
N ILE A 7 26.58 -54.91 2.80
CA ILE A 7 27.50 -53.92 2.17
C ILE A 7 26.97 -53.48 0.82
N VAL A 8 26.46 -54.38 -0.02
CA VAL A 8 25.89 -54.05 -1.32
C VAL A 8 24.67 -53.16 -1.15
N THR A 9 23.78 -53.46 -0.20
CA THR A 9 22.59 -52.62 0.07
C THR A 9 22.95 -51.19 0.52
N ILE A 10 23.95 -51.05 1.41
CA ILE A 10 24.45 -49.74 1.88
C ILE A 10 25.01 -48.90 0.71
N ILE A 11 25.83 -49.55 -0.15
CA ILE A 11 26.41 -48.87 -1.31
C ILE A 11 25.33 -48.41 -2.29
N THR A 12 24.31 -49.24 -2.54
CA THR A 12 23.19 -48.90 -3.44
C THR A 12 22.37 -47.70 -2.91
N VAL A 13 22.10 -47.65 -1.58
CA VAL A 13 21.42 -46.56 -0.93
C VAL A 13 22.24 -45.27 -0.99
N LEU A 14 23.57 -45.35 -0.75
CA LEU A 14 24.46 -44.20 -0.84
C LEU A 14 24.53 -43.64 -2.28
N VAL A 15 24.63 -44.50 -3.29
CA VAL A 15 24.62 -44.09 -4.71
C VAL A 15 23.29 -43.45 -5.08
N ALA A 16 22.14 -43.98 -4.61
CA ALA A 16 20.85 -43.39 -4.82
C ALA A 16 20.72 -42.00 -4.16
N MET A 17 21.18 -41.83 -2.91
CA MET A 17 21.20 -40.54 -2.22
C MET A 17 22.09 -39.52 -2.91
N VAL A 18 23.28 -39.91 -3.37
CA VAL A 18 24.18 -39.04 -4.13
C VAL A 18 23.55 -38.64 -5.47
N SER A 19 22.89 -39.57 -6.17
CA SER A 19 22.20 -39.29 -7.44
C SER A 19 21.03 -38.37 -7.27
N VAL A 20 20.24 -38.52 -6.19
CA VAL A 20 19.15 -37.60 -5.83
C VAL A 20 19.69 -36.24 -5.44
N SER A 21 20.79 -36.19 -4.66
CA SER A 21 21.43 -34.91 -4.29
C SER A 21 22.01 -34.19 -5.52
N LEU A 22 22.66 -34.92 -6.43
CA LEU A 22 23.17 -34.37 -7.70
C LEU A 22 22.02 -33.93 -8.63
N TYR A 23 20.89 -34.64 -8.64
CA TYR A 23 19.68 -34.21 -9.38
C TYR A 23 19.09 -32.92 -8.82
N PHE A 24 19.04 -32.77 -7.49
CA PHE A 24 18.60 -31.51 -6.87
C PHE A 24 19.64 -30.40 -6.97
N LEU A 25 20.93 -30.67 -6.93
CA LEU A 25 22.02 -29.72 -7.18
C LEU A 25 22.08 -29.30 -8.67
N GLY A 26 21.75 -30.19 -9.61
CA GLY A 26 21.64 -29.86 -11.03
C GLY A 26 20.38 -29.08 -11.42
N LYS A 27 19.39 -29.01 -10.51
CA LYS A 27 18.26 -28.08 -10.57
C LYS A 27 18.55 -26.72 -9.91
N THR A 28 19.81 -26.40 -9.58
CA THR A 28 20.17 -24.99 -9.41
C THR A 28 19.77 -24.26 -10.70
N LYS A 29 18.88 -23.25 -10.54
CA LYS A 29 18.39 -22.36 -11.59
C LYS A 29 19.37 -22.34 -12.75
N THR A 30 19.03 -23.00 -13.87
CA THR A 30 19.68 -22.69 -15.15
C THR A 30 19.53 -21.19 -15.24
N ALA A 31 20.64 -20.47 -15.19
CA ALA A 31 20.64 -19.02 -15.37
C ALA A 31 19.93 -18.78 -16.69
N ASN A 32 18.66 -18.37 -16.58
CA ASN A 32 17.91 -17.99 -17.75
C ASN A 32 18.66 -16.78 -18.30
N ASN A 33 19.35 -16.94 -19.45
CA ASN A 33 20.12 -15.85 -20.07
C ASN A 33 19.19 -14.72 -20.54
N LYS A 34 17.91 -14.77 -20.14
CA LYS A 34 16.92 -13.73 -20.44
C LYS A 34 17.16 -12.53 -19.53
N THR A 35 17.34 -11.39 -20.13
CA THR A 35 17.31 -10.10 -19.47
C THR A 35 15.89 -9.55 -19.49
N TYR A 36 15.34 -9.26 -18.32
CA TYR A 36 13.99 -8.76 -18.17
C TYR A 36 13.97 -7.22 -18.21
N LYS A 37 12.89 -6.66 -18.74
CA LYS A 37 12.59 -5.22 -18.69
C LYS A 37 11.32 -5.03 -17.88
N VAL A 38 11.36 -4.18 -16.86
CA VAL A 38 10.20 -3.84 -16.01
C VAL A 38 9.93 -2.35 -16.11
N GLY A 39 8.74 -1.99 -16.56
CA GLY A 39 8.24 -0.62 -16.47
C GLY A 39 7.65 -0.36 -15.09
N ILE A 40 8.09 0.68 -14.39
CA ILE A 40 7.59 1.07 -13.08
C ILE A 40 6.93 2.43 -13.20
N LEU A 41 5.62 2.52 -12.89
CA LEU A 41 4.87 3.77 -12.89
C LEU A 41 4.41 4.09 -11.47
N SER A 42 5.00 5.13 -10.87
CA SER A 42 4.60 5.68 -9.57
C SER A 42 3.84 6.99 -9.76
N GLY A 43 2.59 7.05 -9.27
CA GLY A 43 1.73 8.23 -9.36
C GLY A 43 2.01 9.31 -8.31
N SER A 44 2.94 9.08 -7.38
CA SER A 44 3.38 10.07 -6.38
C SER A 44 4.70 9.66 -5.73
N ASP A 45 5.50 10.66 -5.34
CA ASP A 45 6.76 10.44 -4.61
C ASP A 45 6.54 9.79 -3.22
N ILE A 46 5.36 9.93 -2.63
CA ILE A 46 4.98 9.28 -1.36
C ILE A 46 5.18 7.76 -1.42
N PHE A 47 4.99 7.16 -2.59
CA PHE A 47 5.05 5.71 -2.80
C PHE A 47 6.42 5.18 -3.20
N ILE A 48 7.46 6.03 -3.25
CA ILE A 48 8.83 5.60 -3.57
C ILE A 48 9.34 4.48 -2.66
N PRO A 49 9.05 4.46 -1.33
CA PRO A 49 9.47 3.32 -0.50
C PRO A 49 8.90 1.97 -0.95
N ILE A 50 7.75 1.94 -1.63
CA ILE A 50 7.20 0.72 -2.23
C ILE A 50 8.05 0.30 -3.44
N VAL A 51 8.47 1.26 -4.27
CA VAL A 51 9.35 1.00 -5.43
C VAL A 51 10.70 0.48 -4.95
N ASP A 52 11.27 1.09 -3.91
CA ASP A 52 12.55 0.67 -3.32
C ASP A 52 12.45 -0.74 -2.75
N GLY A 53 11.34 -1.04 -2.05
CA GLY A 53 11.03 -2.38 -1.54
C GLY A 53 10.90 -3.42 -2.66
N PHE A 54 10.25 -3.05 -3.78
CA PHE A 54 10.15 -3.91 -4.97
C PHE A 54 11.53 -4.23 -5.55
N VAL A 55 12.35 -3.22 -5.81
CA VAL A 55 13.70 -3.40 -6.36
C VAL A 55 14.57 -4.24 -5.42
N LYS A 56 14.53 -3.96 -4.12
CA LYS A 56 15.24 -4.73 -3.09
C LYS A 56 14.75 -6.19 -3.01
N GLY A 57 13.43 -6.39 -3.11
CA GLY A 57 12.84 -7.73 -3.14
C GLY A 57 13.28 -8.53 -4.37
N MET A 58 13.30 -7.89 -5.55
CA MET A 58 13.80 -8.49 -6.78
C MET A 58 15.29 -8.85 -6.67
N ASP A 59 16.12 -7.98 -6.08
CA ASP A 59 17.55 -8.26 -5.86
C ASP A 59 17.75 -9.49 -4.95
N LYS A 60 17.00 -9.58 -3.84
CA LYS A 60 17.00 -10.78 -2.96
C LYS A 60 16.63 -12.07 -3.70
N LEU A 61 15.81 -11.97 -4.75
CA LEU A 61 15.39 -13.09 -5.60
C LEU A 61 16.39 -13.39 -6.73
N GLY A 62 17.48 -12.62 -6.83
CA GLY A 62 18.56 -12.83 -7.77
C GLY A 62 18.40 -12.07 -9.09
N TYR A 63 17.54 -11.04 -9.14
CA TYR A 63 17.42 -10.11 -10.26
C TYR A 63 18.32 -8.90 -10.02
N VAL A 64 19.45 -8.85 -10.71
CA VAL A 64 20.47 -7.80 -10.54
C VAL A 64 20.30 -6.72 -11.59
N GLN A 65 20.07 -5.48 -11.16
CA GLN A 65 19.94 -4.30 -12.05
C GLN A 65 21.19 -4.14 -12.93
N GLY A 66 20.98 -4.00 -14.23
CA GLY A 66 22.05 -3.91 -15.22
C GLY A 66 22.68 -5.25 -15.63
N GLY A 67 22.30 -6.35 -14.93
CA GLY A 67 22.68 -7.72 -15.26
C GLY A 67 21.57 -8.46 -16.00
N ASN A 68 20.63 -9.04 -15.23
CA ASN A 68 19.54 -9.83 -15.77
C ASN A 68 18.16 -9.14 -15.68
N ILE A 69 18.09 -7.88 -15.17
CA ILE A 69 16.90 -7.06 -15.13
C ILE A 69 17.24 -5.58 -15.36
N PHE A 70 16.33 -4.84 -16.01
CA PHE A 70 16.38 -3.38 -16.18
C PHE A 70 15.03 -2.78 -15.79
N TYR A 71 15.05 -1.70 -15.02
CA TYR A 71 13.88 -0.94 -14.60
C TYR A 71 13.81 0.39 -15.34
N ASP A 72 12.68 0.67 -16.02
CA ASP A 72 12.32 2.01 -16.48
C ASP A 72 11.37 2.61 -15.44
N VAL A 73 11.90 3.46 -14.57
CA VAL A 73 11.15 4.05 -13.46
C VAL A 73 10.62 5.43 -13.84
N GLN A 74 9.31 5.54 -13.95
CA GLN A 74 8.60 6.78 -14.24
C GLN A 74 7.82 7.27 -13.02
N LYS A 75 8.11 8.49 -12.58
CA LYS A 75 7.50 9.14 -11.42
C LYS A 75 6.69 10.32 -11.90
N VAL A 76 5.42 10.34 -11.53
CA VAL A 76 4.50 11.41 -11.95
C VAL A 76 3.71 11.85 -10.72
N ASN A 77 3.85 13.11 -10.33
CA ASN A 77 3.12 13.65 -9.20
C ASN A 77 1.74 14.14 -9.64
N ALA A 78 0.74 13.24 -9.58
CA ALA A 78 -0.68 13.48 -9.84
C ALA A 78 -1.02 14.06 -11.25
N ASP A 79 -0.16 13.88 -12.24
CA ASP A 79 -0.48 14.18 -13.63
C ASP A 79 -1.09 12.95 -14.32
N HIS A 80 -2.41 12.82 -14.23
CA HIS A 80 -3.16 11.71 -14.82
C HIS A 80 -2.99 11.60 -16.34
N SER A 81 -2.73 12.71 -17.04
CA SER A 81 -2.54 12.72 -18.50
C SER A 81 -1.26 12.02 -18.90
N ALA A 82 -0.23 12.07 -18.06
CA ALA A 82 1.05 11.42 -18.28
C ALA A 82 1.00 9.90 -18.09
N PHE A 83 0.12 9.36 -17.24
CA PHE A 83 0.04 7.92 -16.98
C PHE A 83 -0.16 7.11 -18.26
N LYS A 84 -1.10 7.55 -19.10
CA LYS A 84 -1.40 6.86 -20.36
C LYS A 84 -0.19 6.84 -21.29
N GLN A 85 0.46 7.98 -21.49
CA GLN A 85 1.64 8.09 -22.37
C GLN A 85 2.81 7.22 -21.90
N ILE A 86 3.01 7.15 -20.57
CA ILE A 86 4.05 6.32 -19.98
C ILE A 86 3.76 4.84 -20.20
N VAL A 87 2.50 4.40 -19.99
CA VAL A 87 2.14 3.00 -20.21
C VAL A 87 2.20 2.64 -21.71
N GLU A 88 1.78 3.52 -22.61
CA GLU A 88 1.94 3.34 -24.07
C GLU A 88 3.42 3.14 -24.43
N LYS A 89 4.32 3.96 -23.85
CA LYS A 89 5.76 3.77 -24.00
C LYS A 89 6.24 2.40 -23.51
N PHE A 90 5.76 1.94 -22.33
CA PHE A 90 6.12 0.60 -21.85
C PHE A 90 5.65 -0.51 -22.78
N VAL A 91 4.47 -0.36 -23.41
CA VAL A 91 3.97 -1.29 -24.43
C VAL A 91 4.86 -1.28 -25.67
N ASP A 92 5.22 -0.10 -26.18
CA ASP A 92 6.09 0.06 -27.36
C ASP A 92 7.50 -0.51 -27.10
N ASP A 93 8.05 -0.30 -25.90
CA ASP A 93 9.34 -0.83 -25.45
C ASP A 93 9.30 -2.33 -25.15
N LYS A 94 8.12 -2.96 -25.21
CA LYS A 94 7.87 -4.39 -24.96
C LYS A 94 8.46 -4.84 -23.63
N VAL A 95 8.09 -4.14 -22.55
CA VAL A 95 8.50 -4.56 -21.21
C VAL A 95 7.91 -5.94 -20.86
N ASP A 96 8.62 -6.72 -20.07
CA ASP A 96 8.17 -8.05 -19.64
C ASP A 96 7.15 -8.00 -18.52
N LEU A 97 7.07 -6.86 -17.79
CA LEU A 97 6.16 -6.64 -16.67
C LEU A 97 5.99 -5.13 -16.44
N ILE A 98 4.78 -4.72 -16.07
CA ILE A 98 4.50 -3.37 -15.56
C ILE A 98 4.25 -3.45 -14.05
N PHE A 99 4.95 -2.62 -13.26
CA PHE A 99 4.67 -2.38 -11.86
C PHE A 99 4.05 -1.00 -11.69
N ALA A 100 2.77 -0.93 -11.27
CA ALA A 100 2.01 0.32 -11.24
C ALA A 100 1.44 0.61 -9.84
N LEU A 101 1.60 1.85 -9.36
CA LEU A 101 1.12 2.27 -8.05
C LEU A 101 0.82 3.79 -7.99
N PRO A 102 -0.14 4.26 -7.20
CA PRO A 102 -1.15 3.48 -6.50
C PRO A 102 -2.28 3.01 -7.45
N THR A 103 -3.54 3.10 -7.05
CA THR A 103 -4.72 2.59 -7.76
C THR A 103 -4.91 3.18 -9.17
N GLU A 104 -4.78 4.51 -9.32
CA GLU A 104 -5.04 5.18 -10.61
C GLU A 104 -4.06 4.81 -11.72
N PRO A 105 -2.73 4.83 -11.52
CA PRO A 105 -1.77 4.29 -12.48
C PRO A 105 -2.04 2.84 -12.85
N ALA A 106 -2.49 2.02 -11.90
CA ALA A 106 -2.80 0.62 -12.14
C ALA A 106 -4.05 0.43 -13.02
N ILE A 107 -5.10 1.26 -12.82
CA ILE A 107 -6.28 1.30 -13.68
C ILE A 107 -5.89 1.64 -15.11
N VAL A 108 -5.05 2.67 -15.28
CA VAL A 108 -4.56 3.09 -16.61
C VAL A 108 -3.69 2.00 -17.23
N ALA A 109 -2.79 1.38 -16.45
CA ALA A 109 -1.94 0.30 -16.93
C ALA A 109 -2.78 -0.88 -17.43
N LYS A 110 -3.81 -1.30 -16.68
CA LYS A 110 -4.75 -2.35 -17.11
C LYS A 110 -5.42 -2.02 -18.43
N ALA A 111 -5.95 -0.80 -18.56
CA ALA A 111 -6.68 -0.40 -19.75
C ALA A 111 -5.80 -0.33 -21.01
N VAL A 112 -4.56 0.19 -20.88
CA VAL A 112 -3.65 0.41 -22.02
C VAL A 112 -2.88 -0.83 -22.41
N ALA A 113 -2.42 -1.64 -21.44
CA ALA A 113 -1.61 -2.82 -21.70
C ALA A 113 -2.42 -4.11 -21.97
N LYS A 114 -3.75 -4.03 -21.95
CA LYS A 114 -4.64 -5.19 -22.13
C LYS A 114 -4.36 -5.97 -23.42
N ASP A 115 -4.35 -5.29 -24.56
CA ASP A 115 -4.19 -5.93 -25.87
C ASP A 115 -2.75 -6.42 -26.10
N ALA A 116 -1.76 -5.81 -25.45
CA ALA A 116 -0.38 -6.27 -25.49
C ALA A 116 -0.13 -7.49 -24.58
N ASN A 117 -1.10 -7.83 -23.72
CA ASN A 117 -1.02 -8.92 -22.74
C ASN A 117 0.23 -8.87 -21.85
N ILE A 118 0.74 -7.65 -21.57
CA ILE A 118 1.86 -7.46 -20.66
C ILE A 118 1.33 -7.65 -19.23
N PRO A 119 1.95 -8.53 -18.42
CA PRO A 119 1.51 -8.74 -17.04
C PRO A 119 1.72 -7.50 -16.19
N ILE A 120 0.75 -7.25 -15.29
CA ILE A 120 0.76 -6.09 -14.40
C ILE A 120 0.78 -6.59 -12.96
N VAL A 121 1.73 -6.08 -12.18
CA VAL A 121 1.69 -6.13 -10.71
C VAL A 121 1.37 -4.72 -10.22
N PHE A 122 0.40 -4.61 -9.34
CA PHE A 122 0.07 -3.31 -8.75
C PHE A 122 0.17 -3.31 -7.23
N VAL A 123 0.29 -2.11 -6.65
CA VAL A 123 0.04 -1.87 -5.22
C VAL A 123 -1.01 -0.77 -5.13
N GLY A 124 -2.18 -1.08 -4.59
CA GLY A 124 -3.28 -0.13 -4.54
C GLY A 124 -4.55 -0.71 -3.92
N ASP A 125 -5.57 0.12 -3.82
CA ASP A 125 -6.90 -0.29 -3.40
C ASP A 125 -7.73 -0.80 -4.58
N ILE A 126 -8.65 -1.69 -4.31
CA ILE A 126 -9.53 -2.30 -5.32
C ILE A 126 -11.00 -1.92 -5.14
N GLU A 127 -11.37 -1.41 -3.99
CA GLU A 127 -12.74 -1.09 -3.63
C GLU A 127 -13.31 0.02 -4.53
N GLY A 128 -14.49 -0.24 -5.08
CA GLY A 128 -15.14 0.71 -6.00
C GLY A 128 -14.49 0.81 -7.38
N THR A 129 -13.58 -0.13 -7.71
CA THR A 129 -12.91 -0.20 -9.02
C THR A 129 -13.12 -1.54 -9.69
N ASP A 130 -12.95 -1.58 -11.01
CA ASP A 130 -12.98 -2.81 -11.82
C ASP A 130 -11.56 -3.31 -12.15
N ILE A 131 -10.57 -2.99 -11.29
CA ILE A 131 -9.17 -3.31 -11.56
C ILE A 131 -8.92 -4.82 -11.54
N VAL A 132 -9.63 -5.56 -10.69
CA VAL A 132 -9.58 -7.03 -10.60
C VAL A 132 -10.99 -7.61 -10.47
N GLU A 133 -11.16 -8.88 -10.84
CA GLU A 133 -12.44 -9.58 -10.67
C GLU A 133 -12.71 -9.91 -9.19
N SER A 134 -11.68 -10.38 -8.48
CA SER A 134 -11.72 -10.65 -7.04
C SER A 134 -10.33 -10.73 -6.42
N VAL A 135 -10.25 -10.76 -5.09
CA VAL A 135 -8.99 -10.94 -4.36
C VAL A 135 -8.35 -12.30 -4.67
N SER A 136 -9.16 -13.37 -4.74
CA SER A 136 -8.66 -14.73 -4.96
C SER A 136 -8.40 -15.07 -6.45
N HIS A 137 -9.07 -14.38 -7.36
CA HIS A 137 -8.93 -14.55 -8.80
C HIS A 137 -8.98 -13.17 -9.47
N PRO A 138 -7.84 -12.50 -9.58
CA PRO A 138 -7.77 -11.15 -10.15
C PRO A 138 -8.22 -11.07 -11.60
N GLY A 139 -8.02 -12.15 -12.36
CA GLY A 139 -8.42 -12.23 -13.77
C GLY A 139 -7.48 -11.48 -14.71
N GLU A 140 -7.66 -11.71 -16.01
CA GLU A 140 -6.89 -11.08 -17.08
C GLU A 140 -5.35 -11.14 -16.85
N ASN A 141 -4.64 -10.04 -17.10
CA ASN A 141 -3.17 -9.93 -17.01
C ASN A 141 -2.69 -9.17 -15.76
N ILE A 142 -3.51 -9.06 -14.71
CA ILE A 142 -3.22 -8.21 -13.54
C ILE A 142 -3.35 -8.97 -12.23
N THR A 143 -2.46 -8.65 -11.30
CA THR A 143 -2.50 -9.04 -9.88
C THR A 143 -1.69 -8.05 -9.05
N GLY A 144 -1.58 -8.22 -7.74
CA GLY A 144 -0.77 -7.32 -6.92
C GLY A 144 -1.00 -7.41 -5.43
N VAL A 145 -0.76 -6.28 -4.76
CA VAL A 145 -0.86 -6.09 -3.33
C VAL A 145 -1.96 -5.07 -3.03
N ARG A 146 -2.95 -5.48 -2.23
CA ARG A 146 -4.09 -4.64 -1.85
C ARG A 146 -3.78 -3.82 -0.60
N ILE A 147 -3.93 -2.50 -0.66
CA ILE A 147 -3.65 -1.60 0.49
C ILE A 147 -4.74 -1.67 1.58
N SER A 148 -6.00 -1.93 1.23
CA SER A 148 -7.15 -1.92 2.14
C SER A 148 -7.42 -0.55 2.80
N GLY A 149 -7.27 0.52 2.03
CA GLY A 149 -7.45 1.90 2.48
C GLY A 149 -8.83 2.18 3.11
N PRO A 150 -9.95 1.81 2.45
CA PRO A 150 -11.29 2.01 3.01
C PRO A 150 -11.48 1.33 4.37
N GLN A 151 -11.04 0.07 4.53
CA GLN A 151 -11.14 -0.68 5.78
C GLN A 151 -10.27 -0.05 6.87
N SER A 152 -9.06 0.39 6.52
CA SER A 152 -8.17 1.07 7.47
C SER A 152 -8.72 2.42 7.93
N ALA A 153 -9.40 3.18 7.04
CA ALA A 153 -10.07 4.43 7.40
C ALA A 153 -11.21 4.19 8.41
N ALA A 154 -12.06 3.21 8.14
CA ALA A 154 -13.13 2.81 9.05
C ALA A 154 -12.57 2.37 10.42
N LYS A 155 -11.50 1.57 10.41
CA LYS A 155 -10.84 1.12 11.65
C LYS A 155 -10.20 2.27 12.44
N ARG A 156 -9.60 3.26 11.76
CA ARG A 156 -9.09 4.46 12.45
C ARG A 156 -10.20 5.24 13.15
N LEU A 157 -11.40 5.33 12.55
CA LEU A 157 -12.53 5.97 13.20
C LEU A 157 -12.98 5.24 14.48
N GLU A 158 -12.96 3.88 14.48
CA GLU A 158 -13.21 3.09 15.69
C GLU A 158 -12.15 3.37 16.77
N LEU A 159 -10.87 3.43 16.39
CA LEU A 159 -9.77 3.72 17.31
C LEU A 159 -9.87 5.13 17.88
N VAL A 160 -10.24 6.13 17.07
CA VAL A 160 -10.51 7.50 17.55
C VAL A 160 -11.61 7.49 18.61
N HIS A 161 -12.72 6.82 18.34
CA HIS A 161 -13.82 6.73 19.33
C HIS A 161 -13.41 6.02 20.63
N GLU A 162 -12.52 5.02 20.54
CA GLU A 162 -11.96 4.35 21.72
C GLU A 162 -11.07 5.27 22.56
N ILE A 163 -10.24 6.10 21.90
CA ILE A 163 -9.31 7.02 22.56
C ILE A 163 -10.03 8.27 23.08
N LEU A 164 -11.00 8.77 22.32
CA LEU A 164 -11.74 10.00 22.56
C LEU A 164 -13.25 9.75 22.55
N PRO A 165 -13.82 9.04 23.52
CA PRO A 165 -15.26 8.71 23.52
C PRO A 165 -16.17 9.94 23.62
N GLN A 166 -15.64 11.10 24.08
CA GLN A 166 -16.33 12.38 24.12
C GLN A 166 -16.38 13.10 22.78
N ALA A 167 -15.45 12.83 21.84
CA ALA A 167 -15.46 13.41 20.50
C ALA A 167 -16.71 12.97 19.73
N LYS A 168 -17.39 13.94 19.12
CA LYS A 168 -18.63 13.69 18.36
C LYS A 168 -18.56 14.20 16.92
N ARG A 169 -17.75 15.21 16.65
CA ARG A 169 -17.65 15.89 15.35
C ARG A 169 -16.29 15.57 14.73
N ILE A 170 -16.28 14.62 13.80
CA ILE A 170 -15.06 14.11 13.20
C ILE A 170 -14.85 14.77 11.81
N TYR A 171 -13.79 15.54 11.67
CA TYR A 171 -13.42 16.15 10.39
C TYR A 171 -12.87 15.09 9.46
N LEU A 172 -13.45 15.03 8.25
CA LEU A 172 -13.14 14.03 7.23
C LEU A 172 -12.91 14.72 5.88
N PRO A 173 -11.72 15.24 5.61
CA PRO A 173 -11.38 15.75 4.28
C PRO A 173 -11.12 14.61 3.30
N TYR A 174 -11.57 14.77 2.05
CA TYR A 174 -11.36 13.77 1.01
C TYR A 174 -11.37 14.38 -0.39
N ASP A 175 -10.61 13.78 -1.31
CA ASP A 175 -10.71 14.05 -2.74
C ASP A 175 -12.00 13.41 -3.29
N LYS A 176 -12.92 14.21 -3.77
CA LYS A 176 -14.22 13.71 -4.28
C LYS A 176 -14.10 12.92 -5.57
N ASN A 177 -13.00 13.08 -6.30
CA ASN A 177 -12.75 12.45 -7.60
C ASN A 177 -11.86 11.20 -7.50
N TYR A 178 -11.31 10.90 -6.32
CA TYR A 178 -10.41 9.75 -6.17
C TYR A 178 -11.19 8.41 -6.26
N PRO A 179 -10.70 7.40 -7.00
CA PRO A 179 -11.47 6.20 -7.35
C PRO A 179 -12.12 5.49 -6.19
N ILE A 180 -11.43 5.37 -5.04
CA ILE A 180 -11.92 4.63 -3.87
C ILE A 180 -12.75 5.47 -2.90
N THR A 181 -12.95 6.75 -3.17
CA THR A 181 -13.63 7.67 -2.22
C THR A 181 -15.03 7.21 -1.89
N SER A 182 -15.84 6.80 -2.88
CA SER A 182 -17.20 6.32 -2.64
C SER A 182 -17.24 5.12 -1.69
N ALA A 183 -16.39 4.11 -1.93
CA ALA A 183 -16.30 2.93 -1.07
C ALA A 183 -15.76 3.27 0.33
N THR A 184 -14.81 4.20 0.44
CA THR A 184 -14.29 4.69 1.72
C THR A 184 -15.40 5.37 2.54
N LEU A 185 -16.16 6.28 1.91
CA LEU A 185 -17.25 7.00 2.58
C LEU A 185 -18.38 6.07 3.02
N GLU A 186 -18.72 5.06 2.22
CA GLU A 186 -19.74 4.08 2.60
C GLU A 186 -19.37 3.37 3.92
N LEU A 187 -18.13 2.86 4.01
CA LEU A 187 -17.66 2.18 5.23
C LEU A 187 -17.54 3.15 6.41
N VAL A 188 -16.92 4.30 6.22
CA VAL A 188 -16.71 5.28 7.31
C VAL A 188 -18.04 5.83 7.83
N ARG A 189 -19.02 6.13 6.95
CA ARG A 189 -20.36 6.56 7.35
C ARG A 189 -21.12 5.46 8.11
N SER A 190 -20.96 4.20 7.70
CA SER A 190 -21.57 3.06 8.40
C SER A 190 -21.04 2.95 9.84
N VAL A 191 -19.72 3.03 10.01
CA VAL A 191 -19.07 3.01 11.34
C VAL A 191 -19.46 4.25 12.16
N ALA A 192 -19.44 5.45 11.56
CA ALA A 192 -19.83 6.69 12.24
C ALA A 192 -21.26 6.60 12.78
N LYS A 193 -22.18 6.07 11.98
CA LYS A 193 -23.57 5.84 12.39
C LYS A 193 -23.67 4.87 13.57
N ALA A 194 -22.92 3.76 13.52
CA ALA A 194 -22.92 2.76 14.61
C ALA A 194 -22.36 3.32 15.93
N LEU A 195 -21.38 4.24 15.84
CA LEU A 195 -20.73 4.88 16.98
C LEU A 195 -21.40 6.19 17.40
N ASN A 196 -22.48 6.60 16.74
CA ASN A 196 -23.18 7.87 16.97
C ASN A 196 -22.23 9.09 16.85
N LEU A 197 -21.40 9.10 15.80
CA LEU A 197 -20.48 10.18 15.44
C LEU A 197 -21.07 11.00 14.31
N ASN A 198 -20.80 12.31 14.31
CA ASN A 198 -21.12 13.24 13.23
C ASN A 198 -19.89 13.47 12.35
N LEU A 199 -19.94 13.06 11.10
CA LEU A 199 -18.87 13.34 10.14
C LEU A 199 -19.00 14.76 9.62
N VAL A 200 -17.98 15.56 9.81
CA VAL A 200 -17.82 16.89 9.22
C VAL A 200 -17.05 16.72 7.91
N GLU A 201 -17.76 16.30 6.88
CA GLU A 201 -17.18 15.95 5.60
C GLU A 201 -16.76 17.20 4.80
N LEU A 202 -15.56 17.15 4.22
CA LEU A 202 -15.08 18.15 3.26
C LEU A 202 -14.76 17.48 1.91
N PRO A 203 -15.65 17.53 0.92
CA PRO A 203 -15.32 17.15 -0.45
C PRO A 203 -14.40 18.20 -1.07
N ALA A 204 -13.15 17.87 -1.32
CA ALA A 204 -12.15 18.74 -1.92
C ALA A 204 -11.82 18.33 -3.36
N GLU A 205 -11.40 19.28 -4.19
CA GLU A 205 -10.83 19.07 -5.52
C GLU A 205 -9.35 19.45 -5.57
N SER A 206 -8.92 20.26 -4.58
CA SER A 206 -7.57 20.82 -4.51
C SER A 206 -7.08 20.93 -3.06
N GLN A 207 -5.77 21.12 -2.86
CA GLN A 207 -5.21 21.41 -1.55
C GLN A 207 -5.74 22.74 -0.99
N GLU A 208 -5.99 23.70 -1.88
CA GLU A 208 -6.54 25.03 -1.56
C GLU A 208 -7.92 24.94 -0.93
N ASP A 209 -8.76 23.97 -1.32
CA ASP A 209 -10.08 23.76 -0.72
C ASP A 209 -9.95 23.36 0.76
N ILE A 210 -8.98 22.47 1.06
CA ILE A 210 -8.69 22.02 2.44
C ILE A 210 -8.18 23.20 3.26
N ILE A 211 -7.22 23.97 2.73
CA ILE A 211 -6.64 25.14 3.39
C ILE A 211 -7.72 26.17 3.70
N ALA A 212 -8.55 26.50 2.69
CA ALA A 212 -9.60 27.51 2.82
C ALA A 212 -10.67 27.13 3.86
N ASP A 213 -11.06 25.82 3.92
CA ASP A 213 -12.02 25.38 4.93
C ASP A 213 -11.44 25.47 6.35
N LEU A 214 -10.19 25.05 6.54
CA LEU A 214 -9.52 25.14 7.84
C LEU A 214 -9.33 26.61 8.29
N GLU A 215 -8.91 27.50 7.38
CA GLU A 215 -8.82 28.95 7.66
C GLU A 215 -10.17 29.57 7.99
N ARG A 216 -11.24 29.14 7.31
CA ARG A 216 -12.60 29.59 7.61
C ARG A 216 -13.02 29.16 9.01
N ARG A 217 -12.77 27.90 9.38
CA ARG A 217 -13.10 27.35 10.71
C ARG A 217 -12.32 28.05 11.82
N ASP A 218 -11.05 28.34 11.58
CA ASP A 218 -10.18 29.03 12.53
C ASP A 218 -10.69 30.41 13.00
N ARG A 219 -11.58 31.03 12.22
CA ARG A 219 -12.22 32.34 12.53
C ARG A 219 -13.54 32.20 13.28
N LEU A 220 -14.05 30.97 13.45
CA LEU A 220 -15.32 30.72 14.13
C LEU A 220 -15.12 30.65 15.66
N PRO A 221 -16.10 31.11 16.45
CA PRO A 221 -16.08 30.91 17.90
C PRO A 221 -16.07 29.44 18.33
N ASP A 222 -16.75 28.58 17.55
CA ASP A 222 -16.68 27.12 17.64
C ASP A 222 -16.23 26.61 16.27
N ILE A 223 -15.08 25.97 16.22
CA ILE A 223 -14.49 25.44 14.99
C ILE A 223 -15.31 24.30 14.36
N GLY A 224 -16.24 23.70 15.13
CA GLY A 224 -17.16 22.69 14.67
C GLY A 224 -16.56 21.29 14.49
N ILE A 225 -15.38 21.03 15.07
CA ILE A 225 -14.64 19.76 14.97
C ILE A 225 -14.05 19.39 16.32
N ASP A 226 -14.07 18.10 16.64
CA ASP A 226 -13.49 17.56 17.88
C ASP A 226 -12.27 16.68 17.59
N ASP A 227 -12.11 16.17 16.35
CA ASP A 227 -10.99 15.33 15.91
C ASP A 227 -10.89 15.25 14.38
N ILE A 228 -9.75 14.73 13.87
CA ILE A 228 -9.45 14.64 12.44
C ILE A 228 -9.09 13.22 12.04
N VAL A 229 -9.86 12.64 11.12
CA VAL A 229 -9.57 11.35 10.49
C VAL A 229 -9.15 11.55 9.04
N ILE A 230 -7.94 11.12 8.71
CA ILE A 230 -7.39 11.25 7.35
C ILE A 230 -7.91 10.13 6.46
N THR A 231 -8.43 10.50 5.29
CA THR A 231 -8.84 9.52 4.27
C THR A 231 -7.64 8.99 3.48
N PRO A 232 -7.72 7.75 2.95
CA PRO A 232 -6.62 7.15 2.18
C PRO A 232 -6.60 7.68 0.73
N ASN A 233 -6.31 8.96 0.55
CA ASN A 233 -6.13 9.53 -0.78
C ASN A 233 -4.96 10.53 -0.82
N PRO A 234 -4.29 10.69 -1.99
CA PRO A 234 -3.12 11.53 -2.11
C PRO A 234 -3.36 13.00 -1.77
N LEU A 235 -4.49 13.59 -2.20
CA LEU A 235 -4.79 15.02 -2.03
C LEU A 235 -4.68 15.47 -0.56
N VAL A 236 -5.22 14.69 0.36
CA VAL A 236 -5.22 15.01 1.80
C VAL A 236 -3.83 14.86 2.42
N THR A 237 -3.01 13.96 1.87
CA THR A 237 -1.65 13.65 2.37
C THR A 237 -0.54 14.44 1.67
N MET A 238 -0.87 15.22 0.64
CA MET A 238 0.10 16.11 -0.03
C MET A 238 0.64 17.18 0.93
N PRO A 239 1.86 17.67 0.71
CA PRO A 239 2.58 18.51 1.69
C PRO A 239 1.81 19.72 2.18
N LEU A 240 1.14 20.49 1.31
CA LEU A 240 0.42 21.70 1.72
C LEU A 240 -0.85 21.36 2.51
N SER A 241 -1.61 20.34 2.10
CA SER A 241 -2.78 19.86 2.84
C SER A 241 -2.38 19.37 4.22
N TRP A 242 -1.33 18.54 4.29
CA TRP A 242 -0.85 18.00 5.55
C TRP A 242 -0.35 19.09 6.50
N GLN A 243 0.41 20.08 5.99
CA GLN A 243 0.86 21.21 6.77
C GLN A 243 -0.31 22.03 7.33
N ALA A 244 -1.32 22.32 6.52
CA ALA A 244 -2.50 23.05 6.97
C ALA A 244 -3.25 22.28 8.07
N ILE A 245 -3.47 20.98 7.88
CA ILE A 245 -4.16 20.10 8.83
C ILE A 245 -3.39 20.05 10.17
N THR A 246 -2.08 19.82 10.13
CA THR A 246 -1.27 19.72 11.35
C THR A 246 -1.16 21.05 12.09
N THR A 247 -1.02 22.17 11.37
CA THR A 247 -1.01 23.52 11.97
C THR A 247 -2.34 23.82 12.65
N PHE A 248 -3.46 23.51 12.00
CA PHE A 248 -4.79 23.70 12.56
C PHE A 248 -5.01 22.82 13.79
N ALA A 249 -4.67 21.52 13.69
CA ALA A 249 -4.81 20.58 14.79
C ALA A 249 -3.98 20.97 16.02
N GLN A 250 -2.74 21.39 15.82
CA GLN A 250 -1.86 21.87 16.90
C GLN A 250 -2.42 23.12 17.59
N LYS A 251 -3.01 24.04 16.83
CA LYS A 251 -3.60 25.27 17.36
C LYS A 251 -4.82 25.02 18.24
N HIS A 252 -5.56 23.96 17.94
CA HIS A 252 -6.87 23.65 18.56
C HIS A 252 -6.85 22.39 19.42
N ASP A 253 -5.66 21.86 19.75
CA ASP A 253 -5.45 20.64 20.54
C ASP A 253 -6.25 19.43 20.02
N LEU A 254 -6.33 19.27 18.68
CA LEU A 254 -7.02 18.16 18.03
C LEU A 254 -6.06 16.99 17.80
N LEU A 255 -6.59 15.78 17.94
CA LEU A 255 -5.87 14.58 17.55
C LEU A 255 -5.95 14.39 16.01
N ILE A 256 -4.94 13.84 15.41
CA ILE A 256 -4.96 13.41 14.01
C ILE A 256 -4.69 11.91 13.94
N SER A 257 -5.61 11.16 13.32
CA SER A 257 -5.35 9.78 12.92
C SER A 257 -4.83 9.75 11.48
N GLY A 258 -3.56 9.39 11.31
CA GLY A 258 -2.87 9.40 10.01
C GLY A 258 -3.01 8.08 9.23
N THR A 259 -2.60 8.10 7.97
CA THR A 259 -2.64 6.97 7.03
C THR A 259 -1.26 6.58 6.47
N LEU A 260 -0.22 7.39 6.71
CA LEU A 260 1.14 7.15 6.25
C LEU A 260 2.12 7.04 7.43
N VAL A 261 3.10 6.14 7.33
CA VAL A 261 4.08 5.91 8.41
C VAL A 261 4.82 7.19 8.81
N ASN A 262 5.23 8.01 7.83
CA ASN A 262 5.96 9.25 8.11
C ASN A 262 5.13 10.31 8.86
N GLN A 263 3.80 10.22 8.85
CA GLN A 263 2.93 11.15 9.56
C GLN A 263 3.04 11.01 11.08
N ILE A 264 3.47 9.85 11.59
CA ILE A 264 3.65 9.62 13.03
C ILE A 264 4.66 10.60 13.66
N ASN A 265 5.69 10.98 12.89
CA ASN A 265 6.70 11.95 13.31
C ASN A 265 6.36 13.39 12.88
N ASN A 266 5.27 13.58 12.16
CA ASN A 266 4.87 14.84 11.55
C ASN A 266 3.44 15.25 11.94
N GLY A 267 3.05 15.01 13.20
CA GLY A 267 1.83 15.56 13.78
C GLY A 267 0.68 14.58 13.99
N ALA A 268 0.71 13.36 13.44
CA ALA A 268 -0.30 12.36 13.75
C ALA A 268 -0.09 11.77 15.15
N ALA A 269 -1.16 11.62 15.93
CA ALA A 269 -1.13 10.94 17.23
C ALA A 269 -1.03 9.43 17.08
N PHE A 270 -1.64 8.88 16.03
CA PHE A 270 -1.44 7.50 15.63
C PHE A 270 -1.62 7.33 14.13
N VAL A 271 -1.04 6.25 13.59
CA VAL A 271 -1.26 5.79 12.22
C VAL A 271 -1.62 4.30 12.23
N LEU A 272 -2.55 3.92 11.35
CA LEU A 272 -2.88 2.53 11.09
C LEU A 272 -2.66 2.27 9.59
N THR A 273 -1.55 1.64 9.26
CA THR A 273 -1.13 1.41 7.87
C THR A 273 -0.18 0.23 7.78
N SER A 274 -0.04 -0.34 6.60
CA SER A 274 0.98 -1.34 6.32
C SER A 274 2.32 -0.68 6.01
N ASP A 275 3.40 -1.44 6.13
CA ASP A 275 4.74 -0.99 5.79
C ASP A 275 4.93 -0.96 4.26
N PHE A 276 5.35 0.19 3.73
CA PHE A 276 5.48 0.39 2.29
C PHE A 276 6.60 -0.44 1.66
N GLU A 277 7.74 -0.57 2.33
CA GLU A 277 8.85 -1.40 1.83
C GLU A 277 8.43 -2.86 1.75
N SER A 278 7.73 -3.36 2.77
CA SER A 278 7.19 -4.73 2.81
C SER A 278 6.16 -4.98 1.71
N MET A 279 5.32 -3.97 1.36
CA MET A 279 4.40 -4.08 0.21
C MET A 279 5.18 -4.24 -1.10
N GLY A 280 6.27 -3.52 -1.27
CA GLY A 280 7.17 -3.65 -2.42
C GLY A 280 7.81 -5.02 -2.50
N GLU A 281 8.32 -5.55 -1.38
CA GLU A 281 8.90 -6.90 -1.32
C GLU A 281 7.85 -7.99 -1.65
N ALA A 282 6.61 -7.84 -1.19
CA ALA A 282 5.50 -8.72 -1.56
C ALA A 282 5.21 -8.67 -3.07
N ALA A 283 5.16 -7.46 -3.65
CA ALA A 283 4.99 -7.27 -5.09
C ALA A 283 6.13 -7.92 -5.90
N ALA A 284 7.37 -7.86 -5.40
CA ALA A 284 8.52 -8.55 -6.01
C ALA A 284 8.35 -10.08 -6.02
N SER A 285 7.85 -10.66 -4.93
CA SER A 285 7.54 -12.09 -4.88
C SER A 285 6.49 -12.51 -5.91
N ILE A 286 5.49 -11.66 -6.16
CA ILE A 286 4.48 -11.87 -7.19
C ILE A 286 5.12 -11.75 -8.58
N ALA A 287 5.94 -10.72 -8.81
CA ALA A 287 6.64 -10.49 -10.07
C ALA A 287 7.57 -11.66 -10.44
N ASP A 288 8.30 -12.23 -9.48
CA ASP A 288 9.14 -13.41 -9.68
C ASP A 288 8.32 -14.58 -10.24
N LYS A 289 7.16 -14.89 -9.63
CA LYS A 289 6.27 -15.96 -10.10
C LYS A 289 5.80 -15.71 -11.54
N ILE A 290 5.47 -14.46 -11.88
CA ILE A 290 5.03 -14.07 -13.23
C ILE A 290 6.18 -14.22 -14.23
N LEU A 291 7.38 -13.74 -13.91
CA LEU A 291 8.56 -13.87 -14.77
C LEU A 291 9.01 -15.33 -14.95
N PHE A 292 8.64 -16.22 -14.02
CA PHE A 292 8.73 -17.67 -14.16
C PHE A 292 7.63 -18.31 -15.03
N GLY A 293 6.65 -17.52 -15.51
CA GLY A 293 5.61 -17.96 -16.44
C GLY A 293 4.27 -18.28 -15.80
N ILE A 294 4.04 -17.96 -14.52
CA ILE A 294 2.71 -18.07 -13.92
C ILE A 294 1.85 -16.90 -14.40
N PRO A 295 0.66 -17.13 -14.96
CA PRO A 295 -0.21 -16.05 -15.41
C PRO A 295 -0.60 -15.11 -14.25
N ALA A 296 -0.49 -13.80 -14.45
CA ALA A 296 -0.78 -12.80 -13.42
C ALA A 296 -2.19 -12.98 -12.83
N GLY A 297 -3.21 -13.07 -13.68
CA GLY A 297 -4.60 -13.21 -13.25
C GLY A 297 -4.95 -14.49 -12.47
N SER A 298 -4.02 -15.47 -12.40
CA SER A 298 -4.18 -16.68 -11.60
C SER A 298 -3.58 -16.57 -10.19
N LEU A 299 -2.80 -15.52 -9.92
CA LEU A 299 -2.17 -15.29 -8.63
C LEU A 299 -3.09 -14.45 -7.75
N PRO A 300 -3.53 -14.92 -6.57
CA PRO A 300 -4.32 -14.12 -5.65
C PRO A 300 -3.62 -12.82 -5.26
N LEU A 301 -4.39 -11.78 -4.95
CA LEU A 301 -3.84 -10.57 -4.34
C LEU A 301 -3.28 -10.87 -2.95
N GLU A 302 -2.15 -10.26 -2.62
CA GLU A 302 -1.65 -10.24 -1.26
C GLU A 302 -2.26 -9.04 -0.51
N THR A 303 -2.61 -9.23 0.76
CA THR A 303 -3.10 -8.15 1.64
C THR A 303 -2.16 -8.06 2.84
N PRO A 304 -1.34 -7.01 2.93
CA PRO A 304 -0.38 -6.84 4.01
C PRO A 304 -1.08 -6.60 5.36
N THR A 305 -0.38 -6.94 6.43
CA THR A 305 -0.82 -6.65 7.79
C THR A 305 -0.81 -5.14 8.05
N LEU A 306 -1.88 -4.64 8.67
CA LEU A 306 -1.92 -3.28 9.19
C LEU A 306 -1.19 -3.22 10.54
N HIS A 307 -0.37 -2.20 10.74
CA HIS A 307 0.34 -1.92 11.99
C HIS A 307 -0.17 -0.62 12.61
N LEU A 308 -0.52 -0.70 13.89
CA LEU A 308 -0.89 0.46 14.69
C LEU A 308 0.35 1.06 15.35
N ARG A 309 0.73 2.25 14.92
CA ARG A 309 1.83 3.02 15.50
C ARG A 309 1.27 4.25 16.22
N VAL A 310 1.78 4.55 17.39
CA VAL A 310 1.31 5.65 18.24
C VAL A 310 2.46 6.58 18.57
N ASN A 311 2.26 7.88 18.41
CA ASN A 311 3.13 8.91 18.96
C ASN A 311 2.58 9.34 20.34
N TYR A 312 3.23 8.83 21.39
CA TYR A 312 2.79 9.06 22.77
C TYR A 312 2.86 10.54 23.15
N SER A 313 3.89 11.25 22.66
CA SER A 313 4.04 12.69 22.92
C SER A 313 2.92 13.51 22.28
N GLN A 314 2.53 13.19 21.04
CA GLN A 314 1.43 13.89 20.36
C GLN A 314 0.09 13.63 21.05
N ALA A 315 -0.20 12.39 21.44
CA ALA A 315 -1.41 12.06 22.18
C ALA A 315 -1.45 12.86 23.51
N LYS A 316 -0.36 12.88 24.25
CA LYS A 316 -0.25 13.63 25.53
C LYS A 316 -0.39 15.14 25.35
N ASN A 317 0.19 15.71 24.29
CA ASN A 317 0.07 17.15 23.99
C ASN A 317 -1.36 17.55 23.67
N ALA A 318 -2.15 16.65 23.05
CA ALA A 318 -3.59 16.83 22.84
C ALA A 318 -4.43 16.52 24.10
N GLY A 319 -3.80 16.35 25.27
CA GLY A 319 -4.48 16.09 26.54
C GLY A 319 -5.08 14.68 26.67
N ILE A 320 -4.61 13.73 25.87
CA ILE A 320 -5.17 12.38 25.79
C ILE A 320 -4.34 11.40 26.61
N GLU A 321 -5.01 10.70 27.53
CA GLU A 321 -4.43 9.55 28.23
C GLU A 321 -4.81 8.26 27.50
N LEU A 322 -3.82 7.57 26.95
CA LEU A 322 -4.01 6.28 26.31
C LEU A 322 -4.19 5.20 27.37
N SER A 323 -5.30 4.48 27.32
CA SER A 323 -5.57 3.39 28.25
C SER A 323 -4.60 2.23 28.07
N GLU A 324 -4.35 1.46 29.11
CA GLU A 324 -3.52 0.25 29.04
C GLU A 324 -4.09 -0.76 28.02
N SER A 325 -5.41 -0.91 27.94
CA SER A 325 -6.07 -1.78 26.96
C SER A 325 -5.86 -1.32 25.51
N PHE A 326 -5.75 -0.03 25.27
CA PHE A 326 -5.41 0.50 23.94
C PHE A 326 -3.93 0.25 23.62
N LEU A 327 -3.02 0.50 24.57
CA LEU A 327 -1.58 0.30 24.39
C LEU A 327 -1.21 -1.15 24.08
N LEU A 328 -1.97 -2.14 24.56
CA LEU A 328 -1.80 -3.55 24.22
C LEU A 328 -2.09 -3.88 22.74
N LYS A 329 -2.77 -3.00 22.01
CA LYS A 329 -3.05 -3.15 20.57
C LYS A 329 -1.98 -2.49 19.69
N VAL A 330 -1.07 -1.73 20.29
CA VAL A 330 -0.08 -0.92 19.58
C VAL A 330 1.12 -1.76 19.23
N ASP A 331 1.47 -1.79 17.94
CA ASP A 331 2.66 -2.51 17.44
C ASP A 331 3.96 -1.73 17.71
N GLU A 332 3.88 -0.37 17.66
CA GLU A 332 5.05 0.51 17.87
C GLU A 332 4.66 1.81 18.59
N ILE A 333 5.43 2.17 19.59
CA ILE A 333 5.29 3.44 20.32
C ILE A 333 6.48 4.34 20.02
N VAL A 334 6.18 5.47 19.36
CA VAL A 334 7.12 6.57 19.12
C VAL A 334 7.00 7.57 20.28
N ARG A 335 8.15 8.08 20.76
CA ARG A 335 8.23 8.98 21.94
C ARG A 335 8.84 10.32 21.57
#